data_b8a444ca1ba84dd86c6a7251301cd10a
#
_entry.id   b8a444ca1ba84dd86c6a7251301cd10a
#
_cell.length_a   1.000
_cell.length_b   1.000
_cell.length_c   1.000
_cell.angle_alpha   90.00
_cell.angle_beta   90.00
_cell.angle_gamma   90.00
#
_symmetry.space_group_name_H-M   'P 1'
#
loop_
_entity.id
_entity.type
_entity.pdbx_description
1 polymer ?
#
loop_
_entity_poly.entity_id
_entity_poly.type
_entity_poly.pdbx_seq_one_letter_code
_entity_poly.pdbx_strand_id
1 'polypeptide(L)'
;MNLRCCCLMLFCLLILGVAGPVAAAGAPLRVMTFNVRVPVDINMNAWVNRRDLLVQVIKAQHPDVLGTQELTEEQGEYIAAHLPGYAWFGQGREGGTKGEHMGVFYRTDRLQVLRSGDFWLSDTPDVPGSQTWGQPYPRMVTWARFRLRHGGGTFDYFNTHFPYRPQDVRARMLSADEILQRIGQLPLTDRVILAGDFNNSPDSPVYAKLTGSLHDAWVVATSRAGPAKTFHNFTGNPDQRIDWILTRGFKTRAVQTITTHDGAHYPSDHFPVVAELVALGKGDEKGAH
;
A
#
# COMPACT_ATOMS: atom_id res chain seq x y z
N MET A 1 -27.38 68.24 52.75
CA MET A 1 -26.83 68.13 51.35
C MET A 1 -26.18 66.76 51.24
N ASN A 2 -26.96 65.79 50.80
CA ASN A 2 -26.57 64.35 50.81
C ASN A 2 -26.10 63.94 49.38
N LEU A 3 -24.82 63.67 49.24
CA LEU A 3 -24.28 63.06 48.02
C LEU A 3 -24.41 61.54 48.10
N ARG A 4 -25.23 60.93 47.22
CA ARG A 4 -25.33 59.47 47.06
C ARG A 4 -24.30 59.03 46.00
N CYS A 5 -23.27 58.29 46.42
CA CYS A 5 -22.29 57.65 45.55
C CYS A 5 -22.93 56.34 44.98
N CYS A 6 -23.14 56.28 43.64
CA CYS A 6 -23.58 55.08 42.95
C CYS A 6 -22.33 54.28 42.50
N CYS A 7 -22.08 53.12 43.17
CA CYS A 7 -21.10 52.15 42.72
C CYS A 7 -21.72 51.27 41.62
N LEU A 8 -21.25 51.41 40.36
CA LEU A 8 -21.50 50.45 39.29
C LEU A 8 -20.56 49.26 39.45
N MET A 9 -21.08 48.10 39.81
CA MET A 9 -20.35 46.83 39.73
C MET A 9 -20.36 46.33 38.29
N LEU A 10 -19.21 46.30 37.66
CA LEU A 10 -19.01 45.67 36.35
C LEU A 10 -18.84 44.14 36.56
N PHE A 11 -19.81 43.36 36.15
CA PHE A 11 -19.70 41.91 36.11
C PHE A 11 -18.96 41.48 34.82
N CYS A 12 -17.69 41.11 34.95
CA CYS A 12 -16.96 40.45 33.88
C CYS A 12 -17.38 38.99 33.80
N LEU A 13 -18.19 38.60 32.79
CA LEU A 13 -18.44 37.21 32.46
C LEU A 13 -17.19 36.60 31.82
N LEU A 14 -16.47 35.77 32.57
CA LEU A 14 -15.43 34.91 32.02
C LEU A 14 -16.11 33.76 31.26
N ILE A 15 -16.10 33.82 29.93
CA ILE A 15 -16.47 32.68 29.09
C ILE A 15 -15.30 31.68 29.11
N LEU A 16 -15.36 30.68 29.95
CA LEU A 16 -14.49 29.50 29.88
C LEU A 16 -14.86 28.71 28.63
N GLY A 17 -14.07 28.90 27.55
CA GLY A 17 -14.14 28.05 26.37
C GLY A 17 -13.71 26.64 26.75
N VAL A 18 -14.67 25.71 26.80
CA VAL A 18 -14.37 24.29 26.91
C VAL A 18 -13.74 23.84 25.59
N ALA A 19 -12.40 23.77 25.57
CA ALA A 19 -11.69 23.10 24.49
C ALA A 19 -12.07 21.61 24.55
N GLY A 20 -12.92 21.16 23.63
CA GLY A 20 -13.23 19.77 23.49
C GLY A 20 -11.94 18.96 23.22
N PRO A 21 -11.88 17.68 23.60
CA PRO A 21 -10.70 16.86 23.38
C PRO A 21 -10.40 16.82 21.87
N VAL A 22 -9.28 17.40 21.46
CA VAL A 22 -8.69 17.14 20.14
C VAL A 22 -8.39 15.65 20.13
N ALA A 23 -9.16 14.89 19.35
CA ALA A 23 -8.88 13.48 19.15
C ALA A 23 -7.43 13.37 18.67
N ALA A 24 -6.57 12.77 19.50
CA ALA A 24 -5.18 12.53 19.13
C ALA A 24 -5.18 11.79 17.78
N ALA A 25 -4.63 12.41 16.75
CA ALA A 25 -4.47 11.76 15.46
C ALA A 25 -3.75 10.44 15.71
N GLY A 26 -4.40 9.31 15.37
CA GLY A 26 -3.80 7.99 15.55
C GLY A 26 -2.42 7.95 14.88
N ALA A 27 -1.53 7.09 15.38
CA ALA A 27 -0.21 6.92 14.76
C ALA A 27 -0.37 6.62 13.25
N PRO A 28 0.45 7.22 12.37
CA PRO A 28 0.36 6.99 10.93
C PRO A 28 0.35 5.49 10.60
N LEU A 29 -0.43 5.12 9.59
CA LEU A 29 -0.40 3.79 9.00
C LEU A 29 0.81 3.68 8.08
N ARG A 30 1.67 2.72 8.34
CA ARG A 30 2.87 2.50 7.54
C ARG A 30 2.63 1.38 6.54
N VAL A 31 2.60 1.71 5.28
CA VAL A 31 2.28 0.82 4.15
C VAL A 31 3.53 0.59 3.32
N MET A 32 3.80 -0.66 2.95
CA MET A 32 4.93 -1.03 2.09
C MET A 32 4.44 -1.86 0.91
N THR A 33 5.01 -1.63 -0.27
CA THR A 33 4.92 -2.54 -1.42
C THR A 33 6.32 -3.00 -1.79
N PHE A 34 6.47 -4.30 -2.07
CA PHE A 34 7.77 -4.88 -2.37
C PHE A 34 7.64 -6.08 -3.32
N ASN A 35 8.02 -5.92 -4.58
CA ASN A 35 8.28 -7.07 -5.44
C ASN A 35 9.51 -7.81 -4.90
N VAL A 36 9.31 -9.03 -4.39
CA VAL A 36 10.36 -9.81 -3.69
C VAL A 36 11.19 -10.66 -4.63
N ARG A 37 10.91 -10.59 -5.92
CA ARG A 37 11.54 -11.38 -6.97
C ARG A 37 11.36 -12.89 -6.79
N VAL A 38 10.72 -13.53 -7.73
CA VAL A 38 10.55 -14.98 -7.78
C VAL A 38 11.91 -15.70 -7.75
N PRO A 39 12.02 -16.92 -7.12
CA PRO A 39 13.30 -17.58 -6.86
C PRO A 39 13.86 -18.32 -8.08
N VAL A 40 13.97 -17.64 -9.24
CA VAL A 40 14.51 -18.21 -10.49
C VAL A 40 15.96 -17.85 -10.75
N ASP A 41 16.49 -16.87 -10.01
CA ASP A 41 17.86 -16.39 -10.20
C ASP A 41 18.86 -17.34 -9.54
N ILE A 42 20.10 -17.30 -10.08
CA ILE A 42 21.23 -18.12 -9.62
C ILE A 42 22.35 -17.24 -9.04
N ASN A 43 23.38 -17.85 -8.51
CA ASN A 43 24.55 -17.19 -7.94
C ASN A 43 24.16 -16.18 -6.83
N MET A 44 24.75 -14.99 -6.84
CA MET A 44 24.52 -14.01 -5.77
C MET A 44 23.08 -13.55 -5.67
N ASN A 45 22.29 -13.59 -6.74
CA ASN A 45 20.87 -13.19 -6.78
C ASN A 45 19.92 -14.34 -6.41
N ALA A 46 20.43 -15.56 -6.18
CA ALA A 46 19.60 -16.69 -5.75
C ALA A 46 18.87 -16.35 -4.45
N TRP A 47 17.63 -16.82 -4.31
CA TRP A 47 16.80 -16.57 -3.14
C TRP A 47 17.52 -16.83 -1.82
N VAL A 48 18.20 -17.96 -1.72
CA VAL A 48 18.93 -18.36 -0.50
C VAL A 48 20.01 -17.33 -0.07
N ASN A 49 20.56 -16.58 -1.01
CA ASN A 49 21.62 -15.59 -0.75
C ASN A 49 21.07 -14.20 -0.41
N ARG A 50 19.80 -13.87 -0.75
CA ARG A 50 19.20 -12.55 -0.55
C ARG A 50 18.04 -12.52 0.47
N ARG A 51 17.53 -13.68 0.88
CA ARG A 51 16.33 -13.78 1.74
C ARG A 51 16.52 -13.14 3.12
N ASP A 52 17.71 -13.27 3.73
CA ASP A 52 17.97 -12.68 5.04
C ASP A 52 18.03 -11.16 4.97
N LEU A 53 18.66 -10.60 3.93
CA LEU A 53 18.70 -9.18 3.68
C LEU A 53 17.29 -8.63 3.39
N LEU A 54 16.48 -9.36 2.64
CA LEU A 54 15.08 -9.00 2.36
C LEU A 54 14.28 -8.89 3.67
N VAL A 55 14.38 -9.88 4.53
CA VAL A 55 13.73 -9.87 5.86
C VAL A 55 14.25 -8.73 6.72
N GLN A 56 15.55 -8.44 6.72
CA GLN A 56 16.14 -7.31 7.44
C GLN A 56 15.57 -5.98 6.95
N VAL A 57 15.40 -5.79 5.64
CA VAL A 57 14.79 -4.59 5.06
C VAL A 57 13.35 -4.45 5.56
N ILE A 58 12.54 -5.51 5.52
CA ILE A 58 11.16 -5.46 6.01
C ILE A 58 11.13 -5.12 7.51
N LYS A 59 11.98 -5.77 8.32
CA LYS A 59 12.09 -5.50 9.77
C LYS A 59 12.46 -4.04 10.05
N ALA A 60 13.44 -3.51 9.35
CA ALA A 60 13.89 -2.13 9.53
C ALA A 60 12.79 -1.11 9.19
N GLN A 61 11.95 -1.41 8.20
CA GLN A 61 10.83 -0.55 7.82
C GLN A 61 9.60 -0.73 8.71
N HIS A 62 9.45 -1.88 9.35
CA HIS A 62 8.38 -2.18 10.28
C HIS A 62 6.97 -1.76 9.77
N PRO A 63 6.57 -2.16 8.56
CA PRO A 63 5.30 -1.73 7.97
C PRO A 63 4.12 -2.32 8.76
N ASP A 64 3.01 -1.57 8.87
CA ASP A 64 1.76 -2.11 9.43
C ASP A 64 1.11 -3.09 8.45
N VAL A 65 1.21 -2.80 7.14
CA VAL A 65 0.80 -3.69 6.04
C VAL A 65 1.84 -3.65 4.93
N LEU A 66 2.16 -4.83 4.40
CA LEU A 66 3.10 -5.04 3.30
C LEU A 66 2.41 -5.88 2.22
N GLY A 67 2.36 -5.35 0.99
CA GLY A 67 2.03 -6.14 -0.20
C GLY A 67 3.29 -6.61 -0.90
N THR A 68 3.35 -7.89 -1.21
CA THR A 68 4.46 -8.49 -1.96
C THR A 68 3.98 -8.96 -3.33
N GLN A 69 4.86 -8.91 -4.32
CA GLN A 69 4.66 -9.43 -5.66
C GLN A 69 5.75 -10.45 -5.97
N GLU A 70 5.51 -11.36 -6.91
CA GLU A 70 6.40 -12.47 -7.26
C GLU A 70 6.69 -13.44 -6.09
N LEU A 71 5.90 -13.39 -5.04
CA LEU A 71 6.08 -14.22 -3.86
C LEU A 71 5.68 -15.68 -4.16
N THR A 72 6.56 -16.64 -3.91
CA THR A 72 6.17 -18.06 -3.83
C THR A 72 5.72 -18.43 -2.42
N GLU A 73 4.99 -19.54 -2.27
CA GLU A 73 4.60 -20.07 -0.95
C GLU A 73 5.80 -20.23 -0.03
N GLU A 74 6.90 -20.85 -0.53
CA GLU A 74 8.14 -21.04 0.24
C GLU A 74 8.74 -19.70 0.72
N GLN A 75 8.75 -18.68 -0.13
CA GLN A 75 9.21 -17.35 0.25
C GLN A 75 8.31 -16.73 1.31
N GLY A 76 7.00 -16.89 1.17
CA GLY A 76 6.00 -16.39 2.13
C GLY A 76 6.17 -17.01 3.52
N GLU A 77 6.31 -18.33 3.58
CA GLU A 77 6.58 -19.07 4.81
C GLU A 77 7.91 -18.66 5.45
N TYR A 78 8.97 -18.53 4.64
CA TYR A 78 10.26 -18.06 5.13
C TYR A 78 10.17 -16.64 5.75
N ILE A 79 9.54 -15.72 5.05
CA ILE A 79 9.36 -14.34 5.54
C ILE A 79 8.53 -14.33 6.83
N ALA A 80 7.41 -15.05 6.86
CA ALA A 80 6.54 -15.14 8.03
C ALA A 80 7.25 -15.71 9.27
N ALA A 81 8.04 -16.78 9.09
CA ALA A 81 8.81 -17.40 10.17
C ALA A 81 9.86 -16.45 10.78
N HIS A 82 10.32 -15.45 10.01
CA HIS A 82 11.31 -14.48 10.45
C HIS A 82 10.74 -13.11 10.82
N LEU A 83 9.41 -12.92 10.73
CA LEU A 83 8.71 -11.68 11.11
C LEU A 83 7.73 -11.93 12.27
N PRO A 84 8.22 -12.08 13.51
CA PRO A 84 7.34 -12.27 14.66
C PRO A 84 6.35 -11.10 14.80
N GLY A 85 5.07 -11.41 15.06
CA GLY A 85 4.00 -10.41 15.15
C GLY A 85 3.34 -10.07 13.81
N TYR A 86 3.79 -10.68 12.71
CA TYR A 86 3.10 -10.62 11.42
C TYR A 86 2.33 -11.90 11.13
N ALA A 87 1.22 -11.75 10.43
CA ALA A 87 0.53 -12.82 9.72
C ALA A 87 0.48 -12.45 8.23
N TRP A 88 0.28 -13.45 7.36
CA TRP A 88 0.12 -13.22 5.93
C TRP A 88 -0.98 -14.10 5.33
N PHE A 89 -1.46 -13.70 4.15
CA PHE A 89 -2.46 -14.43 3.36
C PHE A 89 -2.35 -14.02 1.88
N GLY A 90 -3.06 -14.75 1.03
CA GLY A 90 -3.16 -14.60 -0.42
C GLY A 90 -3.00 -15.95 -1.08
N GLN A 91 -3.76 -16.20 -2.15
CA GLN A 91 -3.60 -17.41 -2.96
C GLN A 91 -2.50 -17.20 -4.01
N GLY A 92 -1.96 -18.31 -4.51
CA GLY A 92 -1.14 -18.30 -5.71
C GLY A 92 -1.97 -17.98 -6.95
N ARG A 93 -1.38 -17.32 -7.93
CA ARG A 93 -2.07 -16.87 -9.15
C ARG A 93 -2.73 -18.01 -9.96
N GLU A 94 -2.28 -19.24 -9.77
CA GLU A 94 -2.87 -20.45 -10.40
C GLU A 94 -3.92 -21.13 -9.51
N GLY A 95 -4.22 -20.54 -8.35
CA GLY A 95 -5.14 -21.07 -7.33
C GLY A 95 -4.43 -21.85 -6.22
N GLY A 96 -4.97 -21.77 -5.01
CA GLY A 96 -4.39 -22.39 -3.81
C GLY A 96 -2.99 -21.86 -3.54
N THR A 97 -2.00 -22.74 -3.44
CA THR A 97 -0.58 -22.38 -3.18
C THR A 97 0.27 -22.37 -4.47
N LYS A 98 -0.36 -22.46 -5.65
CA LYS A 98 0.36 -22.61 -6.92
C LYS A 98 0.68 -21.28 -7.58
N GLY A 99 1.91 -21.16 -8.08
CA GLY A 99 2.41 -19.95 -8.75
C GLY A 99 2.78 -18.85 -7.78
N GLU A 100 2.92 -17.64 -8.31
CA GLU A 100 3.24 -16.45 -7.52
C GLU A 100 2.01 -15.91 -6.79
N HIS A 101 2.21 -15.43 -5.56
CA HIS A 101 1.19 -14.81 -4.72
C HIS A 101 1.32 -13.28 -4.75
N MET A 102 0.18 -12.61 -4.65
CA MET A 102 0.11 -11.22 -4.26
C MET A 102 -0.04 -11.19 -2.73
N GLY A 103 1.00 -11.66 -2.02
CA GLY A 103 0.96 -11.86 -0.58
C GLY A 103 0.72 -10.56 0.19
N VAL A 104 -0.11 -10.63 1.23
CA VAL A 104 -0.37 -9.50 2.13
C VAL A 104 0.07 -9.87 3.54
N PHE A 105 1.15 -9.26 4.01
CA PHE A 105 1.65 -9.37 5.38
C PHE A 105 1.13 -8.20 6.20
N TYR A 106 0.75 -8.42 7.45
CA TYR A 106 0.26 -7.37 8.32
C TYR A 106 0.62 -7.61 9.79
N ARG A 107 0.82 -6.54 10.52
CA ARG A 107 1.05 -6.56 11.96
C ARG A 107 -0.22 -6.90 12.72
N THR A 108 -0.21 -8.01 13.45
CA THR A 108 -1.38 -8.51 14.18
C THR A 108 -1.74 -7.67 15.42
N ASP A 109 -0.79 -6.93 15.98
CA ASP A 109 -1.00 -5.98 17.09
C ASP A 109 -1.61 -4.65 16.62
N ARG A 110 -1.45 -4.28 15.34
CA ARG A 110 -1.93 -3.03 14.75
C ARG A 110 -3.23 -3.21 13.96
N LEU A 111 -3.37 -4.32 13.27
CA LEU A 111 -4.43 -4.56 12.31
C LEU A 111 -5.21 -5.83 12.65
N GLN A 112 -6.51 -5.78 12.36
CA GLN A 112 -7.40 -6.92 12.35
C GLN A 112 -8.00 -7.08 10.96
N VAL A 113 -7.86 -8.24 10.34
CA VAL A 113 -8.58 -8.59 9.11
C VAL A 113 -10.05 -8.79 9.44
N LEU A 114 -10.93 -8.05 8.79
CA LEU A 114 -12.38 -8.21 8.89
C LEU A 114 -12.92 -9.10 7.77
N ARG A 115 -12.37 -8.92 6.57
CA ARG A 115 -12.68 -9.68 5.35
C ARG A 115 -11.44 -9.70 4.48
N SER A 116 -11.23 -10.75 3.72
CA SER A 116 -10.18 -10.86 2.70
C SER A 116 -10.63 -11.76 1.57
N GLY A 117 -9.92 -11.71 0.46
CA GLY A 117 -10.15 -12.56 -0.69
C GLY A 117 -9.19 -12.23 -1.82
N ASP A 118 -9.40 -12.95 -2.90
CA ASP A 118 -8.61 -12.82 -4.13
C ASP A 118 -9.57 -12.69 -5.32
N PHE A 119 -9.13 -12.00 -6.37
CA PHE A 119 -9.80 -12.02 -7.67
C PHE A 119 -8.77 -11.90 -8.80
N TRP A 120 -9.10 -12.49 -9.95
CA TRP A 120 -8.21 -12.55 -11.10
C TRP A 120 -8.49 -11.39 -12.08
N LEU A 121 -7.43 -10.90 -12.67
CA LEU A 121 -7.48 -9.85 -13.69
C LEU A 121 -7.75 -10.51 -15.05
N SER A 122 -9.04 -10.78 -15.30
CA SER A 122 -9.56 -11.53 -16.44
C SER A 122 -11.07 -11.28 -16.62
N ASP A 123 -11.66 -11.79 -17.70
CA ASP A 123 -13.12 -11.71 -17.93
C ASP A 123 -13.92 -12.60 -16.95
N THR A 124 -13.25 -13.48 -16.19
CA THR A 124 -13.85 -14.33 -15.15
C THR A 124 -13.10 -14.18 -13.83
N PRO A 125 -13.22 -13.01 -13.17
CA PRO A 125 -12.36 -12.65 -12.04
C PRO A 125 -12.51 -13.53 -10.80
N ASP A 126 -13.62 -14.22 -10.65
CA ASP A 126 -13.88 -15.09 -9.50
C ASP A 126 -13.44 -16.56 -9.75
N VAL A 127 -12.80 -16.85 -10.91
CA VAL A 127 -12.28 -18.17 -11.26
C VAL A 127 -10.77 -18.23 -11.02
N PRO A 128 -10.28 -19.03 -10.04
CA PRO A 128 -8.87 -19.18 -9.78
C PRO A 128 -8.06 -19.61 -11.01
N GLY A 129 -6.94 -18.92 -11.27
CA GLY A 129 -6.10 -19.18 -12.43
C GLY A 129 -6.61 -18.59 -13.75
N SER A 130 -7.71 -17.85 -13.74
CA SER A 130 -8.28 -17.26 -14.94
C SER A 130 -7.33 -16.31 -15.64
N GLN A 131 -7.24 -16.44 -16.99
CA GLN A 131 -6.32 -15.70 -17.85
C GLN A 131 -6.94 -15.56 -19.25
N THR A 132 -7.59 -14.45 -19.55
CA THR A 132 -8.39 -14.30 -20.77
C THR A 132 -7.93 -13.19 -21.71
N TRP A 133 -6.99 -12.33 -21.29
CA TRP A 133 -6.57 -11.13 -22.04
C TRP A 133 -5.27 -11.28 -22.82
N GLY A 134 -4.74 -12.52 -22.93
CA GLY A 134 -3.55 -12.85 -23.74
C GLY A 134 -2.21 -12.59 -23.05
N GLN A 135 -2.19 -12.16 -21.78
CA GLN A 135 -0.98 -12.10 -20.96
C GLN A 135 -0.43 -13.52 -20.72
N PRO A 136 0.89 -13.69 -20.46
CA PRO A 136 1.51 -15.02 -20.39
C PRO A 136 1.20 -15.79 -19.11
N TYR A 137 0.78 -15.09 -18.07
CA TYR A 137 0.46 -15.66 -16.77
C TYR A 137 -0.83 -15.07 -16.20
N PRO A 138 -1.59 -15.79 -15.39
CA PRO A 138 -2.68 -15.22 -14.62
C PRO A 138 -2.16 -14.05 -13.78
N ARG A 139 -2.93 -12.99 -13.72
CA ARG A 139 -2.68 -11.83 -12.85
C ARG A 139 -3.88 -11.65 -11.93
N MET A 140 -3.64 -11.18 -10.74
CA MET A 140 -4.64 -11.17 -9.70
C MET A 140 -4.45 -10.02 -8.72
N VAL A 141 -5.41 -9.87 -7.85
CA VAL A 141 -5.39 -8.98 -6.69
C VAL A 141 -5.71 -9.80 -5.45
N THR A 142 -4.89 -9.66 -4.41
CA THR A 142 -5.25 -10.06 -3.05
C THR A 142 -5.71 -8.82 -2.30
N TRP A 143 -6.86 -8.89 -1.64
CA TRP A 143 -7.43 -7.76 -0.93
C TRP A 143 -7.85 -8.09 0.49
N ALA A 144 -7.92 -7.07 1.34
CA ALA A 144 -8.50 -7.18 2.67
C ALA A 144 -9.15 -5.89 3.12
N ARG A 145 -10.23 -6.01 3.90
CA ARG A 145 -10.74 -4.95 4.75
C ARG A 145 -10.13 -5.09 6.13
N PHE A 146 -9.34 -4.11 6.51
CA PHE A 146 -8.69 -4.03 7.80
C PHE A 146 -9.42 -3.09 8.76
N ARG A 147 -9.32 -3.41 10.06
CA ARG A 147 -9.62 -2.50 11.17
C ARG A 147 -8.33 -2.15 11.89
N LEU A 148 -8.10 -0.87 12.14
CA LEU A 148 -7.04 -0.41 13.04
C LEU A 148 -7.44 -0.73 14.50
N ARG A 149 -6.60 -1.48 15.23
CA ARG A 149 -6.90 -1.91 16.62
C ARG A 149 -6.90 -0.76 17.62
N HIS A 150 -6.14 0.29 17.36
CA HIS A 150 -5.98 1.44 18.24
C HIS A 150 -6.45 2.72 17.52
N GLY A 151 -7.76 2.94 17.51
CA GLY A 151 -8.43 4.13 17.00
C GLY A 151 -8.13 4.47 15.53
N GLY A 152 -9.02 4.58 14.65
CA GLY A 152 -8.74 4.97 13.28
C GLY A 152 -9.66 4.35 12.23
N GLY A 153 -10.58 3.49 12.66
CA GLY A 153 -11.60 2.94 11.78
C GLY A 153 -11.10 1.82 10.87
N THR A 154 -11.63 1.76 9.67
CA THR A 154 -11.36 0.70 8.69
C THR A 154 -10.77 1.28 7.40
N PHE A 155 -10.11 0.42 6.63
CA PHE A 155 -9.67 0.70 5.25
C PHE A 155 -9.67 -0.59 4.43
N ASP A 156 -9.78 -0.45 3.13
CA ASP A 156 -9.65 -1.55 2.19
C ASP A 156 -8.27 -1.48 1.53
N TYR A 157 -7.59 -2.61 1.49
CA TYR A 157 -6.25 -2.77 0.94
C TYR A 157 -6.28 -3.74 -0.24
N PHE A 158 -5.63 -3.37 -1.34
CA PHE A 158 -5.51 -4.17 -2.56
C PHE A 158 -4.03 -4.28 -2.93
N ASN A 159 -3.55 -5.49 -3.16
CA ASN A 159 -2.20 -5.78 -3.62
C ASN A 159 -2.24 -6.47 -4.98
N THR A 160 -1.46 -6.00 -5.95
CA THR A 160 -1.52 -6.50 -7.34
C THR A 160 -0.14 -6.55 -8.01
N HIS A 161 -0.07 -7.32 -9.10
CA HIS A 161 1.05 -7.33 -10.03
C HIS A 161 0.50 -7.41 -11.47
N PHE A 162 0.74 -6.37 -12.25
CA PHE A 162 0.22 -6.25 -13.62
C PHE A 162 1.03 -7.04 -14.64
N PRO A 163 0.47 -7.31 -15.84
CA PRO A 163 1.21 -7.92 -16.96
C PRO A 163 2.44 -7.09 -17.36
N TYR A 164 3.57 -7.78 -17.58
CA TYR A 164 4.89 -7.12 -17.70
C TYR A 164 5.35 -6.88 -19.15
N ARG A 165 4.83 -7.63 -20.15
CA ARG A 165 5.34 -7.53 -21.51
C ARG A 165 4.92 -6.21 -22.18
N PRO A 166 5.76 -5.61 -23.04
CA PRO A 166 5.41 -4.38 -23.75
C PRO A 166 4.08 -4.47 -24.50
N GLN A 167 3.76 -5.61 -25.13
CA GLN A 167 2.52 -5.83 -25.87
C GLN A 167 1.27 -6.00 -24.98
N ASP A 168 1.39 -6.17 -23.67
CA ASP A 168 0.26 -6.40 -22.77
C ASP A 168 -0.51 -5.11 -22.38
N VAL A 169 -0.39 -4.05 -23.19
CA VAL A 169 -1.03 -2.73 -22.93
C VAL A 169 -2.53 -2.87 -22.67
N ARG A 170 -3.22 -3.65 -23.54
CA ARG A 170 -4.67 -3.89 -23.37
C ARG A 170 -4.97 -4.61 -22.05
N ALA A 171 -4.20 -5.65 -21.72
CA ALA A 171 -4.40 -6.41 -20.49
C ALA A 171 -4.19 -5.53 -19.24
N ARG A 172 -3.17 -4.64 -19.24
CA ARG A 172 -2.95 -3.68 -18.16
C ARG A 172 -4.09 -2.66 -18.02
N MET A 173 -4.65 -2.18 -19.15
CA MET A 173 -5.81 -1.27 -19.11
C MET A 173 -7.05 -1.96 -18.52
N LEU A 174 -7.34 -3.19 -18.95
CA LEU A 174 -8.44 -3.99 -18.40
C LEU A 174 -8.20 -4.34 -16.92
N SER A 175 -6.96 -4.57 -16.52
CA SER A 175 -6.60 -4.76 -15.11
C SER A 175 -6.95 -3.54 -14.25
N ALA A 176 -6.66 -2.34 -14.75
CA ALA A 176 -7.04 -1.10 -14.06
C ALA A 176 -8.57 -0.94 -14.01
N ASP A 177 -9.28 -1.28 -15.09
CA ASP A 177 -10.75 -1.24 -15.13
C ASP A 177 -11.38 -2.16 -14.09
N GLU A 178 -10.95 -3.42 -14.02
CA GLU A 178 -11.46 -4.40 -13.05
C GLU A 178 -11.23 -3.94 -11.60
N ILE A 179 -10.02 -3.46 -11.29
CA ILE A 179 -9.71 -2.95 -9.94
C ILE A 179 -10.57 -1.73 -9.61
N LEU A 180 -10.70 -0.76 -10.52
CA LEU A 180 -11.52 0.43 -10.29
C LEU A 180 -13.00 0.09 -10.17
N GLN A 181 -13.50 -0.90 -10.92
CA GLN A 181 -14.87 -1.40 -10.78
C GLN A 181 -15.10 -1.97 -9.38
N ARG A 182 -14.18 -2.79 -8.84
CA ARG A 182 -14.27 -3.33 -7.47
C ARG A 182 -14.19 -2.23 -6.41
N ILE A 183 -13.27 -1.28 -6.56
CA ILE A 183 -13.15 -0.13 -5.66
C ILE A 183 -14.39 0.77 -5.75
N GLY A 184 -15.01 0.92 -6.93
CA GLY A 184 -16.23 1.70 -7.16
C GLY A 184 -17.48 1.13 -6.48
N GLN A 185 -17.48 -0.16 -6.12
CA GLN A 185 -18.54 -0.78 -5.32
C GLN A 185 -18.45 -0.42 -3.83
N LEU A 186 -17.32 0.11 -3.36
CA LEU A 186 -17.15 0.57 -2.00
C LEU A 186 -17.74 1.99 -1.83
N PRO A 187 -18.31 2.31 -0.67
CA PRO A 187 -18.70 3.68 -0.37
C PRO A 187 -17.57 4.68 -0.64
N LEU A 188 -17.88 5.85 -1.18
CA LEU A 188 -16.86 6.88 -1.46
C LEU A 188 -16.12 7.33 -0.20
N THR A 189 -16.78 7.24 0.96
CA THR A 189 -16.20 7.53 2.28
C THR A 189 -15.25 6.44 2.80
N ASP A 190 -15.21 5.28 2.14
CA ASP A 190 -14.28 4.23 2.55
C ASP A 190 -12.86 4.56 2.11
N ARG A 191 -11.93 4.38 3.03
CA ARG A 191 -10.51 4.56 2.78
C ARG A 191 -9.97 3.38 1.99
N VAL A 192 -9.23 3.67 0.95
CA VAL A 192 -8.68 2.66 0.04
C VAL A 192 -7.18 2.85 -0.13
N ILE A 193 -6.46 1.74 -0.17
CA ILE A 193 -5.05 1.65 -0.53
C ILE A 193 -4.93 0.59 -1.62
N LEU A 194 -4.40 0.98 -2.78
CA LEU A 194 -4.02 0.07 -3.85
C LEU A 194 -2.51 0.14 -4.01
N ALA A 195 -1.82 -0.98 -3.80
CA ALA A 195 -0.37 -1.07 -3.89
C ALA A 195 0.05 -2.22 -4.80
N GLY A 196 1.25 -2.16 -5.35
CA GLY A 196 1.77 -3.23 -6.19
C GLY A 196 2.80 -2.79 -7.20
N ASP A 197 3.20 -3.77 -8.01
CA ASP A 197 3.97 -3.59 -9.23
C ASP A 197 3.01 -3.50 -10.43
N PHE A 198 2.92 -2.31 -11.00
CA PHE A 198 1.99 -2.04 -12.10
C PHE A 198 2.60 -2.25 -13.49
N ASN A 199 3.90 -2.53 -13.57
CA ASN A 199 4.63 -2.70 -14.84
C ASN A 199 4.32 -1.58 -15.85
N ASN A 200 4.12 -0.37 -15.35
CA ASN A 200 3.82 0.84 -16.11
C ASN A 200 4.52 2.05 -15.51
N SER A 201 4.87 3.01 -16.36
CA SER A 201 5.40 4.30 -15.93
C SER A 201 4.27 5.31 -15.62
N PRO A 202 4.57 6.38 -14.85
CA PRO A 202 3.60 7.41 -14.50
C PRO A 202 3.06 8.25 -15.66
N ASP A 203 3.64 8.15 -16.84
CA ASP A 203 3.16 8.79 -18.08
C ASP A 203 2.22 7.88 -18.90
N SER A 204 1.93 6.69 -18.40
CA SER A 204 1.08 5.72 -19.09
C SER A 204 -0.42 6.03 -18.94
N PRO A 205 -1.24 5.62 -19.94
CA PRO A 205 -2.71 5.70 -19.80
C PRO A 205 -3.27 4.92 -18.61
N VAL A 206 -2.61 3.83 -18.20
CA VAL A 206 -2.97 3.03 -17.02
C VAL A 206 -2.83 3.85 -15.74
N TYR A 207 -1.70 4.56 -15.62
CA TYR A 207 -1.47 5.45 -14.47
C TYR A 207 -2.52 6.57 -14.42
N ALA A 208 -2.74 7.25 -15.54
CA ALA A 208 -3.75 8.32 -15.62
C ALA A 208 -5.16 7.81 -15.25
N LYS A 209 -5.52 6.59 -15.67
CA LYS A 209 -6.79 5.95 -15.32
C LYS A 209 -6.91 5.72 -13.81
N LEU A 210 -5.93 5.11 -13.18
CA LEU A 210 -5.94 4.82 -11.74
C LEU A 210 -5.91 6.09 -10.90
N THR A 211 -5.10 7.09 -11.29
CA THR A 211 -4.96 8.35 -10.56
C THR A 211 -6.11 9.33 -10.80
N GLY A 212 -7.02 9.04 -11.72
CA GLY A 212 -8.31 9.74 -11.85
C GLY A 212 -9.26 9.50 -10.66
N SER A 213 -9.01 8.45 -9.85
CA SER A 213 -9.84 8.10 -8.69
C SER A 213 -9.04 7.90 -7.40
N LEU A 214 -7.72 7.77 -7.49
CA LEU A 214 -6.82 7.52 -6.37
C LEU A 214 -5.64 8.50 -6.42
N HIS A 215 -5.12 8.88 -5.27
CA HIS A 215 -3.95 9.76 -5.17
C HIS A 215 -2.67 8.94 -5.06
N ASP A 216 -1.69 9.22 -5.90
CA ASP A 216 -0.37 8.60 -5.81
C ASP A 216 0.40 9.16 -4.60
N ALA A 217 0.72 8.28 -3.65
CA ALA A 217 1.42 8.63 -2.43
C ALA A 217 2.75 9.35 -2.72
N TRP A 218 3.49 8.94 -3.76
CA TRP A 218 4.74 9.60 -4.14
C TRP A 218 4.51 11.05 -4.58
N VAL A 219 3.44 11.31 -5.31
CA VAL A 219 3.15 12.65 -5.85
C VAL A 219 2.63 13.59 -4.77
N VAL A 220 1.71 13.12 -3.91
CA VAL A 220 1.03 13.95 -2.92
C VAL A 220 1.72 14.01 -1.56
N ALA A 221 2.82 13.26 -1.36
CA ALA A 221 3.54 13.24 -0.09
C ALA A 221 4.07 14.61 0.32
N THR A 222 3.99 14.91 1.62
CA THR A 222 4.60 16.11 2.20
C THR A 222 6.13 16.03 2.16
N SER A 223 6.70 14.82 2.35
CA SER A 223 8.14 14.57 2.23
C SER A 223 8.43 13.30 1.43
N ARG A 224 9.56 13.29 0.71
CA ARG A 224 10.02 12.17 -0.10
C ARG A 224 11.48 11.87 0.21
N ALA A 225 11.85 10.58 0.16
CA ALA A 225 13.25 10.15 0.29
C ALA A 225 13.54 8.99 -0.67
N GLY A 226 14.81 8.88 -1.07
CA GLY A 226 15.24 7.90 -2.06
C GLY A 226 14.87 8.28 -3.51
N PRO A 227 15.21 7.43 -4.49
CA PRO A 227 14.87 7.64 -5.89
C PRO A 227 13.36 7.46 -6.13
N ALA A 228 12.80 8.19 -7.13
CA ALA A 228 11.42 7.93 -7.56
C ALA A 228 11.26 6.57 -8.27
N LYS A 229 12.29 6.14 -8.97
CA LYS A 229 12.34 4.89 -9.71
C LYS A 229 12.61 3.71 -8.78
N THR A 230 12.06 2.54 -9.10
CA THR A 230 12.05 1.37 -8.21
C THR A 230 12.70 0.14 -8.82
N PHE A 231 12.46 -0.15 -10.10
CA PHE A 231 13.07 -1.30 -10.78
C PHE A 231 14.51 -1.02 -11.17
N HIS A 232 15.43 -1.89 -10.78
CA HIS A 232 16.88 -1.73 -11.02
C HIS A 232 17.58 -3.02 -11.50
N ASN A 233 16.84 -4.12 -11.65
CA ASN A 233 17.38 -5.40 -12.16
C ASN A 233 18.72 -5.81 -11.49
N PHE A 234 18.77 -5.74 -10.17
CA PHE A 234 19.97 -6.01 -9.32
C PHE A 234 21.19 -5.11 -9.60
N THR A 235 21.09 -4.06 -10.38
CA THR A 235 22.20 -3.14 -10.68
C THR A 235 22.39 -2.04 -9.64
N GLY A 236 21.38 -1.78 -8.83
CA GLY A 236 21.33 -0.63 -7.92
C GLY A 236 21.00 0.70 -8.60
N ASN A 237 20.87 0.73 -9.93
CA ASN A 237 20.55 1.93 -10.71
C ASN A 237 19.13 1.82 -11.26
N PRO A 238 18.11 2.32 -10.57
CA PRO A 238 16.73 2.16 -10.99
C PRO A 238 16.43 3.02 -12.22
N ASP A 239 15.78 2.42 -13.22
CA ASP A 239 15.43 3.08 -14.49
C ASP A 239 13.93 3.26 -14.70
N GLN A 240 13.07 2.53 -13.96
CA GLN A 240 11.61 2.58 -14.06
C GLN A 240 10.96 2.80 -12.69
N ARG A 241 9.88 3.60 -12.66
CA ARG A 241 9.01 3.77 -11.51
C ARG A 241 7.74 2.99 -11.75
N ILE A 242 7.71 1.73 -11.35
CA ILE A 242 6.60 0.81 -11.64
C ILE A 242 5.88 0.28 -10.39
N ASP A 243 6.47 0.47 -9.19
CA ASP A 243 5.87 0.13 -7.92
C ASP A 243 5.21 1.36 -7.31
N TRP A 244 3.88 1.30 -7.09
CA TRP A 244 3.10 2.44 -6.61
C TRP A 244 2.29 2.10 -5.37
N ILE A 245 2.01 3.13 -4.55
CA ILE A 245 1.02 3.13 -3.49
C ILE A 245 0.03 4.25 -3.82
N LEU A 246 -1.20 3.85 -4.18
CA LEU A 246 -2.29 4.75 -4.53
C LEU A 246 -3.33 4.74 -3.40
N THR A 247 -3.90 5.91 -3.07
CA THR A 247 -4.74 6.04 -1.88
C THR A 247 -6.00 6.88 -2.13
N ARG A 248 -7.05 6.58 -1.37
CA ARG A 248 -8.24 7.43 -1.20
C ARG A 248 -8.56 7.54 0.29
N GLY A 249 -8.90 8.73 0.77
CA GLY A 249 -9.25 8.97 2.17
C GLY A 249 -8.05 9.04 3.12
N PHE A 250 -6.83 9.27 2.58
CA PHE A 250 -5.60 9.44 3.34
C PHE A 250 -4.83 10.69 2.90
N LYS A 251 -4.15 11.32 3.86
CA LYS A 251 -3.06 12.25 3.61
C LYS A 251 -1.73 11.49 3.68
N THR A 252 -0.92 11.59 2.66
CA THR A 252 0.43 11.03 2.67
C THR A 252 1.40 11.99 3.34
N ARG A 253 1.89 11.61 4.53
CA ARG A 253 2.87 12.39 5.30
C ARG A 253 4.26 12.27 4.70
N ALA A 254 4.68 11.03 4.45
CA ALA A 254 5.99 10.73 3.90
C ALA A 254 5.91 9.54 2.96
N VAL A 255 6.81 9.49 1.98
CA VAL A 255 7.05 8.34 1.14
C VAL A 255 8.54 8.15 0.94
N GLN A 256 8.99 6.91 0.91
CA GLN A 256 10.39 6.58 0.73
C GLN A 256 10.56 5.35 -0.13
N THR A 257 11.48 5.41 -1.08
CA THR A 257 12.03 4.23 -1.78
C THR A 257 13.29 3.78 -1.01
N ILE A 258 13.30 2.52 -0.59
CA ILE A 258 14.34 1.96 0.28
C ILE A 258 15.40 1.31 -0.60
N THR A 259 16.61 1.84 -0.56
CA THR A 259 17.74 1.40 -1.39
C THR A 259 18.74 0.55 -0.61
N THR A 260 18.34 -0.07 0.51
CA THR A 260 19.22 -0.89 1.35
C THR A 260 19.77 -2.08 0.58
N HIS A 261 21.08 -2.23 0.63
CA HIS A 261 21.84 -3.33 0.02
C HIS A 261 23.10 -3.62 0.85
N ASP A 262 23.74 -4.73 0.60
CA ASP A 262 25.03 -5.10 1.20
C ASP A 262 26.08 -5.29 0.09
N GLY A 263 26.95 -4.31 -0.10
CA GLY A 263 27.87 -4.26 -1.23
C GLY A 263 27.15 -4.35 -2.57
N ALA A 264 27.37 -5.42 -3.32
CA ALA A 264 26.70 -5.71 -4.58
C ALA A 264 25.44 -6.60 -4.42
N HIS A 265 25.08 -6.96 -3.18
CA HIS A 265 23.92 -7.80 -2.89
C HIS A 265 22.67 -6.96 -2.63
N TYR A 266 21.64 -7.18 -3.43
CA TYR A 266 20.34 -6.56 -3.30
C TYR A 266 19.30 -7.58 -2.83
N PRO A 267 18.33 -7.18 -1.99
CA PRO A 267 17.29 -8.09 -1.51
C PRO A 267 16.31 -8.53 -2.61
N SER A 268 16.16 -7.70 -3.65
CA SER A 268 15.34 -7.92 -4.84
C SER A 268 15.91 -7.09 -6.00
N ASP A 269 15.40 -7.27 -7.20
CA ASP A 269 15.63 -6.41 -8.36
C ASP A 269 14.74 -5.16 -8.38
N HIS A 270 13.86 -5.03 -7.38
CA HIS A 270 13.08 -3.83 -7.08
C HIS A 270 13.46 -3.23 -5.73
N PHE A 271 13.46 -1.92 -5.63
CA PHE A 271 13.48 -1.20 -4.36
C PHE A 271 12.05 -1.09 -3.81
N PRO A 272 11.80 -1.48 -2.56
CA PRO A 272 10.49 -1.33 -1.97
C PRO A 272 10.13 0.13 -1.73
N VAL A 273 8.83 0.44 -1.80
CA VAL A 273 8.27 1.75 -1.48
C VAL A 273 7.51 1.68 -0.16
N VAL A 274 7.76 2.65 0.72
CA VAL A 274 7.08 2.79 2.02
C VAL A 274 6.39 4.14 2.08
N ALA A 275 5.12 4.16 2.47
CA ALA A 275 4.34 5.36 2.71
C ALA A 275 3.84 5.45 4.15
N GLU A 276 3.87 6.64 4.73
CA GLU A 276 3.23 6.98 6.01
C GLU A 276 1.92 7.72 5.71
N LEU A 277 0.81 7.08 6.03
CA LEU A 277 -0.54 7.54 5.73
C LEU A 277 -1.27 7.96 7.00
N VAL A 278 -1.89 9.12 6.97
CA VAL A 278 -2.77 9.62 8.03
C VAL A 278 -4.19 9.60 7.49
N ALA A 279 -5.09 8.91 8.18
CA ALA A 279 -6.49 8.87 7.80
C ALA A 279 -7.12 10.28 7.84
N LEU A 280 -7.81 10.67 6.78
CA LEU A 280 -8.57 11.91 6.76
C LEU A 280 -9.78 11.82 7.70
N GLY A 281 -10.08 12.91 8.41
CA GLY A 281 -11.29 13.06 9.20
C GLY A 281 -12.53 13.24 8.32
N LYS A 282 -13.73 12.96 8.84
CA LYS A 282 -14.99 13.13 8.10
C LYS A 282 -15.24 14.57 7.59
N GLY A 283 -14.45 15.55 8.00
CA GLY A 283 -14.55 16.96 7.57
C GLY A 283 -13.53 17.40 6.52
N ASP A 284 -12.47 16.61 6.31
CA ASP A 284 -11.32 17.01 5.47
C ASP A 284 -11.52 16.70 3.97
N GLU A 285 -12.57 15.95 3.63
CA GLU A 285 -12.82 15.49 2.25
C GLU A 285 -13.33 16.60 1.30
N LYS A 286 -13.71 17.77 1.82
CA LYS A 286 -14.30 18.88 1.01
C LYS A 286 -13.27 19.76 0.29
N GLY A 287 -11.98 19.52 0.47
CA GLY A 287 -10.90 20.36 -0.07
C GLY A 287 -9.93 19.67 -1.02
N ALA A 288 -10.15 18.41 -1.39
CA ALA A 288 -9.21 17.62 -2.20
C ALA A 288 -9.81 17.27 -3.58
N HIS A 289 -10.26 18.28 -4.31
CA HIS A 289 -10.65 18.17 -5.72
C HIS A 289 -9.81 19.10 -6.57
#